data_4d0e040e442aebf34b0025de09aa42b7
#
_entry.id   4d0e040e442aebf34b0025de09aa42b7
#
_cell.length_a   1.000
_cell.length_b   1.000
_cell.length_c   1.000
_cell.angle_alpha   90.00
_cell.angle_beta   90.00
_cell.angle_gamma   90.00
#
_symmetry.space_group_name_H-M   'P 1'
#
loop_
_entity.id
_entity.type
_entity.pdbx_description
1 polymer ?
#
loop_
_entity_poly.entity_id
_entity_poly.type
_entity_poly.pdbx_seq_one_letter_code
_entity_poly.pdbx_strand_id
1 'polypeptide(L)'
;MDFVLRARMGSFEPNADVFVDEDAGRVVAVVEIAGADADSLRIGVEDRHLLILGRRREAVSRKRGSFVQKEIVYGDFAKRIALPVAVEYDGVAASYEDGFLVVVLPIAATAYRPTMRTELHILVKRTHS
;
A
#
# COMPACT_ATOMS: atom_id res chain seq x y z
N MET A 1 12.55 7.74 11.21
CA MET A 1 12.56 6.27 11.07
C MET A 1 12.62 5.93 9.59
N ASP A 2 13.49 5.01 9.24
CA ASP A 2 13.65 4.51 7.88
C ASP A 2 12.34 3.89 7.38
N PHE A 3 12.05 4.08 6.10
CA PHE A 3 10.85 3.51 5.47
C PHE A 3 10.78 1.98 5.61
N VAL A 4 11.91 1.31 5.35
CA VAL A 4 11.98 -0.15 5.42
C VAL A 4 11.74 -0.64 6.85
N LEU A 5 12.33 0.04 7.82
CA LEU A 5 12.14 -0.31 9.22
C LEU A 5 10.69 -0.13 9.64
N ARG A 6 10.07 0.96 9.20
CA ARG A 6 8.64 1.19 9.48
C ARG A 6 7.76 0.10 8.88
N ALA A 7 8.09 -0.36 7.68
CA ALA A 7 7.34 -1.41 7.02
C ALA A 7 7.39 -2.73 7.80
N ARG A 8 8.46 -2.96 8.56
CA ARG A 8 8.60 -4.17 9.38
C ARG A 8 7.89 -4.05 10.72
N MET A 9 7.47 -2.84 11.08
CA MET A 9 6.89 -2.56 12.40
C MET A 9 5.39 -2.32 12.38
N GLY A 10 4.72 -2.62 11.25
CA GLY A 10 3.28 -2.48 11.18
C GLY A 10 2.56 -3.42 12.13
N SER A 11 1.44 -2.96 12.71
CA SER A 11 0.64 -3.73 13.66
C SER A 11 -0.12 -4.86 12.99
N PHE A 12 -0.47 -4.70 11.73
CA PHE A 12 -1.15 -5.74 10.97
C PHE A 12 -0.80 -5.61 9.49
N GLU A 13 -1.12 -6.66 8.76
CA GLU A 13 -0.79 -6.75 7.34
C GLU A 13 -2.06 -6.94 6.53
N PRO A 14 -2.41 -6.00 5.65
CA PRO A 14 -3.58 -6.16 4.79
C PRO A 14 -3.34 -7.20 3.70
N ASN A 15 -4.41 -7.75 3.16
CA ASN A 15 -4.33 -8.69 2.05
C ASN A 15 -4.14 -7.96 0.74
N ALA A 16 -3.41 -8.58 -0.18
CA ALA A 16 -3.12 -8.00 -1.47
C ALA A 16 -3.15 -9.04 -2.57
N ASP A 17 -3.62 -8.62 -3.74
CA ASP A 17 -3.51 -9.38 -4.98
C ASP A 17 -2.47 -8.72 -5.87
N VAL A 18 -1.71 -9.52 -6.58
CA VAL A 18 -0.72 -9.04 -7.54
C VAL A 18 -1.01 -9.65 -8.90
N PHE A 19 -1.19 -8.79 -9.88
CA PHE A 19 -1.53 -9.18 -11.24
C PHE A 19 -0.47 -8.66 -12.20
N VAL A 20 0.02 -9.52 -13.08
CA VAL A 20 1.00 -9.13 -14.10
C VAL A 20 0.30 -9.14 -15.46
N ASP A 21 0.30 -7.98 -16.10
CA ASP A 21 -0.25 -7.81 -17.44
C ASP A 21 0.91 -7.54 -18.39
N GLU A 22 1.45 -8.60 -18.99
CA GLU A 22 2.59 -8.48 -19.87
C GLU A 22 2.27 -7.72 -21.16
N ASP A 23 1.06 -7.88 -21.66
CA ASP A 23 0.65 -7.19 -22.89
C ASP A 23 0.58 -5.68 -22.67
N ALA A 24 0.07 -5.24 -21.53
CA ALA A 24 0.05 -3.84 -21.18
C ALA A 24 1.37 -3.36 -20.56
N GLY A 25 2.28 -4.28 -20.25
CA GLY A 25 3.58 -3.95 -19.69
C GLY A 25 3.53 -3.42 -18.28
N ARG A 26 2.69 -4.00 -17.44
CA ARG A 26 2.53 -3.49 -16.07
C ARG A 26 2.24 -4.57 -15.06
N VAL A 27 2.58 -4.28 -13.82
CA VAL A 27 2.17 -5.05 -12.65
C VAL A 27 1.15 -4.21 -11.89
N VAL A 28 0.08 -4.84 -11.44
CA VAL A 28 -0.95 -4.17 -10.65
C VAL A 28 -1.04 -4.86 -9.31
N ALA A 29 -0.88 -4.11 -8.24
CA ALA A 29 -1.08 -4.60 -6.88
C ALA A 29 -2.34 -3.96 -6.32
N VAL A 30 -3.23 -4.78 -5.79
CA VAL A 30 -4.47 -4.32 -5.17
C VAL A 30 -4.44 -4.70 -3.70
N VAL A 31 -4.52 -3.72 -2.83
CA VAL A 31 -4.47 -3.94 -1.39
C VAL A 31 -5.83 -3.61 -0.80
N GLU A 32 -6.41 -4.59 -0.12
CA GLU A 32 -7.70 -4.42 0.55
C GLU A 32 -7.46 -3.79 1.93
N ILE A 33 -7.81 -2.51 2.06
CA ILE A 33 -7.59 -1.78 3.29
C ILE A 33 -8.70 -0.75 3.51
N ALA A 34 -9.85 -1.24 3.92
CA ALA A 34 -10.99 -0.38 4.19
C ALA A 34 -10.70 0.54 5.37
N GLY A 35 -11.13 1.78 5.27
CA GLY A 35 -11.02 2.74 6.36
C GLY A 35 -9.62 3.26 6.63
N ALA A 36 -8.70 3.12 5.70
CA ALA A 36 -7.37 3.70 5.86
C ALA A 36 -7.44 5.23 5.84
N ASP A 37 -6.59 5.85 6.64
CA ASP A 37 -6.38 7.28 6.57
C ASP A 37 -5.56 7.56 5.30
N ALA A 38 -6.19 8.17 4.31
CA ALA A 38 -5.57 8.39 3.02
C ALA A 38 -4.27 9.19 3.12
N ASP A 39 -4.23 10.15 4.04
CA ASP A 39 -3.05 10.99 4.23
C ASP A 39 -1.88 10.24 4.85
N SER A 40 -2.13 9.08 5.45
CA SER A 40 -1.10 8.26 6.06
C SER A 40 -0.44 7.30 5.07
N LEU A 41 -1.03 7.10 3.90
CA LEU A 41 -0.55 6.10 2.95
C LEU A 41 0.80 6.49 2.36
N ARG A 42 1.74 5.53 2.37
CA ARG A 42 3.08 5.70 1.81
C ARG A 42 3.41 4.49 0.99
N ILE A 43 4.00 4.72 -0.17
CA ILE A 43 4.37 3.66 -1.10
C ILE A 43 5.81 3.88 -1.52
N GLY A 44 6.57 2.80 -1.56
CA GLY A 44 7.92 2.83 -2.06
C GLY A 44 8.26 1.53 -2.77
N VAL A 45 9.28 1.58 -3.59
CA VAL A 45 9.82 0.40 -4.26
C VAL A 45 11.28 0.29 -3.85
N GLU A 46 11.68 -0.86 -3.36
CA GLU A 46 13.04 -1.11 -2.96
C GLU A 46 13.41 -2.54 -3.31
N ASP A 47 14.46 -2.70 -4.10
CA ASP A 47 15.05 -3.99 -4.40
C ASP A 47 14.01 -5.05 -4.81
N ARG A 48 13.16 -4.70 -5.77
CA ARG A 48 12.10 -5.57 -6.29
C ARG A 48 11.03 -5.92 -5.26
N HIS A 49 10.88 -5.05 -4.28
CA HIS A 49 9.75 -5.14 -3.34
C HIS A 49 8.95 -3.86 -3.38
N LEU A 50 7.65 -4.01 -3.37
CA LEU A 50 6.72 -2.90 -3.17
C LEU A 50 6.43 -2.81 -1.68
N LEU A 51 6.62 -1.63 -1.12
CA LEU A 51 6.41 -1.39 0.30
C LEU A 51 5.23 -0.44 0.45
N ILE A 52 4.30 -0.81 1.30
CA ILE A 52 3.10 0.00 1.55
C ILE A 52 2.95 0.16 3.05
N LEU A 53 2.80 1.41 3.48
CA LEU A 53 2.59 1.77 4.88
C LEU A 53 1.34 2.62 4.99
N GLY A 54 0.69 2.56 6.13
CA GLY A 54 -0.42 3.42 6.41
C GLY A 54 -0.98 3.20 7.81
N ARG A 55 -2.08 3.85 8.06
CA ARG A 55 -2.76 3.77 9.35
C ARG A 55 -4.26 3.68 9.14
N ARG A 56 -4.88 2.86 9.94
CA ARG A 56 -6.33 2.79 10.04
C ARG A 56 -6.73 3.25 11.42
N ARG A 57 -7.48 4.35 11.48
CA ARG A 57 -7.92 4.91 12.75
C ARG A 57 -9.18 4.23 13.24
N GLU A 58 -9.28 4.09 14.53
CA GLU A 58 -10.46 3.52 15.15
C GLU A 58 -11.68 4.42 14.92
N ALA A 59 -12.77 3.81 14.44
CA ALA A 59 -13.95 4.56 14.03
C ALA A 59 -14.80 5.01 15.23
N VAL A 60 -14.69 4.32 16.35
CA VAL A 60 -15.54 4.55 17.53
C VAL A 60 -14.75 5.20 18.64
N SER A 61 -15.27 6.31 19.15
CA SER A 61 -14.69 6.97 20.32
C SER A 61 -14.94 6.12 21.57
N ARG A 62 -13.90 5.97 22.39
CA ARG A 62 -13.97 5.17 23.62
C ARG A 62 -14.12 6.00 24.87
N LYS A 63 -14.48 7.27 24.75
CA LYS A 63 -14.63 8.13 25.92
C LYS A 63 -15.76 7.67 26.85
N ARG A 64 -16.78 7.04 26.28
CA ARG A 64 -17.91 6.52 27.03
C ARG A 64 -18.32 5.19 26.45
N GLY A 65 -18.65 4.26 27.33
CA GLY A 65 -19.06 2.94 26.89
C GLY A 65 -17.92 1.96 26.78
N SER A 66 -18.23 0.76 26.41
CA SER A 66 -17.27 -0.33 26.28
C SER A 66 -17.64 -1.23 25.11
N PHE A 67 -16.64 -1.85 24.52
CA PHE A 67 -16.89 -2.81 23.45
C PHE A 67 -17.45 -4.10 24.03
N VAL A 68 -18.47 -4.62 23.40
CA VAL A 68 -19.01 -5.95 23.68
C VAL A 68 -18.28 -6.98 22.81
N GLN A 69 -17.89 -6.58 21.62
CA GLN A 69 -17.16 -7.41 20.70
C GLN A 69 -16.18 -6.51 19.95
N LYS A 70 -14.94 -6.94 19.83
CA LYS A 70 -13.92 -6.15 19.15
C LYS A 70 -13.03 -7.08 18.33
N GLU A 71 -13.25 -7.09 17.02
CA GLU A 71 -12.53 -7.93 16.07
C GLU A 71 -11.72 -7.14 15.05
N ILE A 72 -12.09 -5.88 14.83
CA ILE A 72 -11.44 -5.07 13.80
C ILE A 72 -10.11 -4.57 14.33
N VAL A 73 -9.06 -4.80 13.56
CA VAL A 73 -7.71 -4.36 13.91
C VAL A 73 -7.50 -2.96 13.35
N TYR A 74 -7.05 -2.06 14.20
CA TYR A 74 -6.70 -0.70 13.84
C TYR A 74 -5.23 -0.44 14.08
N GLY A 75 -4.79 0.73 13.71
CA GLY A 75 -3.42 1.15 13.92
C GLY A 75 -2.59 1.12 12.65
N ASP A 76 -1.29 1.07 12.82
CA ASP A 76 -0.36 1.07 11.70
C ASP A 76 -0.39 -0.26 10.98
N PHE A 77 -0.33 -0.21 9.65
CA PHE A 77 -0.20 -1.41 8.85
C PHE A 77 0.98 -1.28 7.90
N ALA A 78 1.49 -2.42 7.50
CA ALA A 78 2.57 -2.51 6.55
C ALA A 78 2.36 -3.72 5.64
N LYS A 79 2.74 -3.57 4.37
CA LYS A 79 2.69 -4.65 3.39
C LYS A 79 3.95 -4.63 2.57
N ARG A 80 4.59 -5.77 2.47
CA ARG A 80 5.76 -5.95 1.62
C ARG A 80 5.42 -6.98 0.56
N ILE A 81 5.52 -6.60 -0.70
CA ILE A 81 5.14 -7.44 -1.82
C ILE A 81 6.37 -7.68 -2.68
N ALA A 82 6.75 -8.95 -2.87
CA ALA A 82 7.80 -9.29 -3.81
C ALA A 82 7.28 -9.13 -5.23
N LEU A 83 7.97 -8.34 -6.03
CA LEU A 83 7.58 -8.10 -7.42
C LEU A 83 8.16 -9.21 -8.30
N PRO A 84 7.34 -9.82 -9.17
CA PRO A 84 7.78 -10.94 -10.00
C PRO A 84 8.74 -10.51 -11.11
N VAL A 85 8.73 -9.23 -11.47
CA VAL A 85 9.57 -8.68 -12.54
C VAL A 85 10.10 -7.32 -12.11
N ALA A 86 11.15 -6.86 -12.75
CA ALA A 86 11.68 -5.52 -12.52
C ALA A 86 10.69 -4.46 -13.03
N VAL A 87 10.58 -3.36 -12.30
CA VAL A 87 9.64 -2.30 -12.63
C VAL A 87 10.36 -0.96 -12.75
N GLU A 88 9.75 -0.04 -13.50
CA GLU A 88 10.22 1.33 -13.64
C GLU A 88 9.62 2.17 -12.51
N TYR A 89 10.45 2.64 -11.63
CA TYR A 89 9.97 3.40 -10.48
C TYR A 89 9.25 4.70 -10.89
N ASP A 90 9.81 5.41 -11.88
CA ASP A 90 9.28 6.73 -12.27
C ASP A 90 7.86 6.68 -12.82
N GLY A 91 7.42 5.54 -13.30
CA GLY A 91 6.07 5.39 -13.85
C GLY A 91 5.05 4.82 -12.88
N VAL A 92 5.43 4.63 -11.63
CA VAL A 92 4.51 4.04 -10.64
C VAL A 92 3.41 5.02 -10.29
N ALA A 93 2.18 4.54 -10.28
CA ALA A 93 1.01 5.33 -9.91
C ALA A 93 0.18 4.58 -8.89
N ALA A 94 -0.48 5.31 -8.02
CA ALA A 94 -1.31 4.72 -6.99
C ALA A 94 -2.58 5.51 -6.78
N SER A 95 -3.66 4.80 -6.49
CA SER A 95 -4.95 5.41 -6.16
C SER A 95 -5.61 4.64 -5.04
N TYR A 96 -6.42 5.34 -4.25
CA TYR A 96 -7.17 4.73 -3.17
C TYR A 96 -8.64 5.09 -3.33
N GLU A 97 -9.48 4.06 -3.51
CA GLU A 97 -10.90 4.24 -3.75
C GLU A 97 -11.65 3.01 -3.25
N ASP A 98 -12.76 3.23 -2.60
CA ASP A 98 -13.64 2.15 -2.13
C ASP A 98 -12.95 1.14 -1.21
N GLY A 99 -11.96 1.59 -0.46
CA GLY A 99 -11.20 0.72 0.44
C GLY A 99 -10.11 -0.09 -0.21
N PHE A 100 -9.85 0.12 -1.49
CA PHE A 100 -8.79 -0.55 -2.21
C PHE A 100 -7.69 0.44 -2.59
N LEU A 101 -6.48 0.10 -2.23
CA LEU A 101 -5.30 0.80 -2.73
C LEU A 101 -4.81 0.05 -3.95
N VAL A 102 -4.78 0.72 -5.10
CA VAL A 102 -4.34 0.12 -6.35
C VAL A 102 -3.03 0.79 -6.76
N VAL A 103 -1.99 -0.03 -6.95
CA VAL A 103 -0.67 0.44 -7.35
C VAL A 103 -0.36 -0.16 -8.71
N VAL A 104 -0.06 0.69 -9.69
CA VAL A 104 0.30 0.28 -11.04
C VAL A 104 1.77 0.56 -11.27
N LEU A 105 2.52 -0.47 -11.62
CA LEU A 105 3.97 -0.40 -11.78
C LEU A 105 4.33 -0.83 -13.21
N PRO A 106 4.90 0.07 -14.03
CA PRO A 106 5.36 -0.31 -15.36
C PRO A 106 6.49 -1.33 -15.27
N ILE A 107 6.47 -2.32 -16.13
CA ILE A 107 7.55 -3.30 -16.22
C ILE A 107 8.76 -2.61 -16.84
N ALA A 108 9.94 -2.83 -16.25
CA ALA A 108 11.16 -2.23 -16.77
C ALA A 108 11.53 -2.82 -18.13
N ALA A 109 11.84 -1.95 -19.09
CA ALA A 109 12.22 -2.35 -20.42
C ALA A 109 13.67 -2.84 -20.51
N THR A 110 14.49 -2.43 -19.55
CA THR A 110 15.92 -2.76 -19.52
C THR A 110 16.28 -3.42 -18.20
N ALA A 111 17.53 -3.89 -18.09
CA ALA A 111 18.00 -4.52 -16.88
C ALA A 111 17.78 -3.63 -15.67
N TYR A 112 17.16 -4.18 -14.65
CA TYR A 112 16.85 -3.48 -13.41
C TYR A 112 18.14 -3.24 -12.62
N ARG A 113 18.24 -2.04 -12.07
CA ARG A 113 19.28 -1.71 -11.10
C ARG A 113 18.64 -1.51 -9.77
N PRO A 114 19.04 -2.25 -8.74
CA PRO A 114 18.52 -2.01 -7.40
C PRO A 114 18.82 -0.57 -7.00
N THR A 115 17.79 0.18 -6.73
CA THR A 115 17.93 1.56 -6.29
C THR A 115 17.16 1.77 -5.02
N MET A 116 17.52 2.81 -4.31
CA MET A 116 16.73 3.24 -3.18
C MET A 116 15.37 3.71 -3.68
N ARG A 117 14.35 3.28 -3.00
CA ARG A 117 12.99 3.70 -3.31
C ARG A 117 12.76 5.12 -2.84
N THR A 118 11.75 5.73 -3.40
CA THR A 118 11.26 7.01 -2.95
C THR A 118 9.77 6.88 -2.68
N GLU A 119 9.25 7.72 -1.81
CA GLU A 119 7.82 7.76 -1.58
C GLU A 119 7.13 8.44 -2.76
N LEU A 120 5.94 7.96 -3.10
CA LEU A 120 5.14 8.46 -4.20
C LEU A 120 3.94 9.21 -3.68
N HIS A 121 3.47 10.16 -4.46
CA HIS A 121 2.17 10.75 -4.24
C HIS A 121 1.08 9.76 -4.62
N ILE A 122 0.09 9.68 -3.77
CA ILE A 122 -1.05 8.80 -3.99
C ILE A 122 -2.24 9.63 -4.41
N LEU A 123 -2.80 9.29 -5.56
CA LEU A 123 -4.04 9.92 -6.01
C LEU A 123 -5.19 9.27 -5.25
N VAL A 124 -5.82 10.04 -4.40
CA VAL A 124 -6.94 9.55 -3.60
C VAL A 124 -8.24 9.95 -4.25
N LYS A 125 -9.07 8.95 -4.54
CA LYS A 125 -10.44 9.16 -5.00
C LYS A 125 -11.38 8.80 -3.88
N ARG A 126 -12.21 9.75 -3.48
CA ARG A 126 -13.18 9.53 -2.42
C ARG A 126 -14.54 9.26 -3.05
N THR A 127 -15.14 8.17 -2.64
CA THR A 127 -16.48 7.84 -3.06
C THR A 127 -17.46 8.59 -2.18
N HIS A 128 -18.42 9.24 -2.80
CA HIS A 128 -19.51 9.88 -2.08
C HIS A 128 -20.62 8.85 -1.91
N SER A 129 -20.98 8.60 -0.68
CA SER A 129 -22.11 7.73 -0.36
C SER A 129 -23.38 8.53 -0.23
#